data_a960bb61d559e27fd000bdef91e95522
#
_entry.id   a960bb61d559e27fd000bdef91e95522
#
_cell.length_a   1.000
_cell.length_b   1.000
_cell.length_c   1.000
_cell.angle_alpha   90.00
_cell.angle_beta   90.00
_cell.angle_gamma   90.00
#
_symmetry.space_group_name_H-M   'P 1'
#
loop_
_entity.id
_entity.type
_entity.pdbx_description
1 polymer ?
#
loop_
_entity_poly.entity_id
_entity_poly.type
_entity_poly.pdbx_seq_one_letter_code
_entity_poly.pdbx_strand_id
1 'polypeptide(L)'
;MKKFIVLDIEGMSNCRPYNVGYIIGDKKGNIYKENSAALPSCIFENLQNCFHAKEMTHKNIQEILQDMENTNRKYKYNAVNELFEELIKDITENNIKEIWSYTLFDRAGLKRLFGEDKFTILENLVCFYDIIPAILYSKLLTKKYIKFCKKNDFLTAGGNISTKAEIVYRYLTGILNFEEEHTGLSDCKIEYYILLQAMRTKKKLHKENVCAWRILKKFCEMNNI
;
A
#
# COMPACT_ATOMS: atom_id res chain seq x y z
N MET A 1 -10.27 -21.24 2.20
CA MET A 1 -8.88 -20.74 2.37
C MET A 1 -8.96 -19.38 2.99
N LYS A 2 -7.99 -18.98 3.86
CA LYS A 2 -8.01 -17.66 4.47
C LYS A 2 -7.66 -16.60 3.43
N LYS A 3 -8.60 -15.68 3.17
CA LYS A 3 -8.40 -14.50 2.31
C LYS A 3 -7.94 -13.32 3.15
N PHE A 4 -7.28 -12.36 2.51
CA PHE A 4 -6.89 -11.07 3.08
C PHE A 4 -6.99 -9.98 2.02
N ILE A 5 -6.98 -8.73 2.48
CA ILE A 5 -6.88 -7.56 1.60
C ILE A 5 -5.43 -7.06 1.62
N VAL A 6 -4.91 -6.66 0.46
CA VAL A 6 -3.81 -5.69 0.34
C VAL A 6 -4.42 -4.40 -0.18
N LEU A 7 -4.08 -3.29 0.46
CA LEU A 7 -4.68 -1.99 0.20
C LEU A 7 -3.59 -0.93 0.14
N ASP A 8 -3.67 -0.09 -0.86
CA ASP A 8 -2.85 1.10 -1.02
C ASP A 8 -3.70 2.34 -1.29
N ILE A 9 -3.20 3.50 -0.90
CA ILE A 9 -3.86 4.78 -1.09
C ILE A 9 -2.92 5.82 -1.66
N GLU A 10 -3.46 6.66 -2.54
CA GLU A 10 -2.77 7.82 -3.06
C GLU A 10 -3.35 9.11 -2.46
N GLY A 11 -2.47 9.96 -1.96
CA GLY A 11 -2.88 11.23 -1.35
C GLY A 11 -1.76 11.92 -0.60
N MET A 12 -1.99 13.15 -0.22
CA MET A 12 -1.06 13.93 0.58
C MET A 12 -1.27 13.66 2.09
N SER A 13 -0.21 13.76 2.87
CA SER A 13 -0.21 13.38 4.30
C SER A 13 -1.25 14.10 5.16
N ASN A 14 -1.65 15.31 4.78
CA ASN A 14 -2.62 16.15 5.49
C ASN A 14 -4.02 16.18 4.84
N CYS A 15 -4.21 15.52 3.69
CA CYS A 15 -5.46 15.50 2.95
C CYS A 15 -6.12 14.12 3.00
N ARG A 16 -7.39 14.04 2.61
CA ARG A 16 -8.05 12.75 2.36
C ARG A 16 -7.47 12.12 1.10
N PRO A 17 -7.23 10.81 1.08
CA PRO A 17 -6.78 10.12 -0.13
C PRO A 17 -7.70 10.37 -1.31
N TYR A 18 -7.13 10.54 -2.49
CA TYR A 18 -7.89 10.75 -3.73
C TYR A 18 -8.02 9.48 -4.59
N ASN A 19 -7.18 8.48 -4.33
CA ASN A 19 -7.31 7.17 -4.96
C ASN A 19 -7.08 6.08 -3.89
N VAL A 20 -7.87 5.02 -3.97
CA VAL A 20 -7.77 3.85 -3.10
C VAL A 20 -7.85 2.62 -3.97
N GLY A 21 -6.81 1.79 -3.91
CA GLY A 21 -6.80 0.47 -4.52
C GLY A 21 -6.85 -0.63 -3.47
N TYR A 22 -7.46 -1.77 -3.80
CA TYR A 22 -7.29 -2.97 -2.99
C TYR A 22 -7.48 -4.25 -3.78
N ILE A 23 -6.80 -5.29 -3.30
CA ILE A 23 -6.87 -6.65 -3.84
C ILE A 23 -7.35 -7.58 -2.74
N ILE A 24 -8.36 -8.40 -3.04
CA ILE A 24 -8.72 -9.56 -2.22
C ILE A 24 -7.99 -10.77 -2.77
N GLY A 25 -7.07 -11.30 -1.99
CA GLY A 25 -6.28 -12.43 -2.39
C GLY A 25 -6.05 -13.46 -1.29
N ASP A 26 -5.26 -14.49 -1.58
CA ASP A 26 -4.85 -15.50 -0.63
C ASP A 26 -3.34 -15.79 -0.71
N LYS A 27 -2.84 -16.56 0.25
CA LYS A 27 -1.41 -16.91 0.33
C LYS A 27 -0.89 -17.81 -0.82
N LYS A 28 -1.78 -18.35 -1.65
CA LYS A 28 -1.38 -19.11 -2.84
C LYS A 28 -1.18 -18.24 -4.06
N GLY A 29 -1.60 -16.96 -3.97
CA GLY A 29 -1.51 -16.00 -5.07
C GLY A 29 -2.79 -15.91 -5.91
N ASN A 30 -3.89 -16.53 -5.47
CA ASN A 30 -5.17 -16.34 -6.14
C ASN A 30 -5.70 -14.95 -5.81
N ILE A 31 -6.15 -14.23 -6.83
CA ILE A 31 -6.85 -12.96 -6.73
C ILE A 31 -8.34 -13.21 -6.98
N TYR A 32 -9.17 -12.79 -6.05
CA TYR A 32 -10.63 -12.97 -6.07
C TYR A 32 -11.35 -11.69 -6.49
N LYS A 33 -10.76 -10.53 -6.16
CA LYS A 33 -11.26 -9.22 -6.54
C LYS A 33 -10.13 -8.21 -6.61
N GLU A 34 -10.22 -7.32 -7.59
CA GLU A 34 -9.46 -6.08 -7.68
C GLU A 34 -10.44 -4.91 -7.63
N ASN A 35 -10.12 -3.88 -6.87
CA ASN A 35 -10.89 -2.64 -6.83
C ASN A 35 -9.98 -1.42 -6.90
N SER A 36 -10.44 -0.40 -7.58
CA SER A 36 -9.77 0.89 -7.66
C SER A 36 -10.82 1.98 -7.63
N ALA A 37 -10.72 2.86 -6.66
CA ALA A 37 -11.64 3.98 -6.46
C ALA A 37 -10.89 5.30 -6.58
N ALA A 38 -11.23 6.11 -7.57
CA ALA A 38 -10.82 7.50 -7.62
C ALA A 38 -11.91 8.37 -6.97
N LEU A 39 -11.51 9.35 -6.19
CA LEU A 39 -12.35 10.16 -5.31
C LEU A 39 -12.25 11.64 -5.71
N PRO A 40 -13.08 12.12 -6.67
CA PRO A 40 -12.92 13.46 -7.25
C PRO A 40 -12.92 14.60 -6.24
N SER A 41 -13.79 14.54 -5.22
CA SER A 41 -13.84 15.57 -4.17
C SER A 41 -12.53 15.64 -3.38
N CYS A 42 -11.86 14.52 -3.19
CA CYS A 42 -10.57 14.44 -2.50
C CYS A 42 -9.42 14.89 -3.40
N ILE A 43 -9.51 14.74 -4.72
CA ILE A 43 -8.54 15.30 -5.67
C ILE A 43 -8.53 16.82 -5.55
N PHE A 44 -9.69 17.47 -5.57
CA PHE A 44 -9.79 18.93 -5.40
C PHE A 44 -9.27 19.40 -4.05
N GLU A 45 -9.55 18.67 -2.98
CA GLU A 45 -9.01 18.96 -1.65
C GLU A 45 -7.47 18.92 -1.64
N ASN A 46 -6.88 17.90 -2.23
CA ASN A 46 -5.43 17.79 -2.34
C ASN A 46 -4.82 18.92 -3.17
N LEU A 47 -5.43 19.30 -4.29
CA LEU A 47 -4.95 20.39 -5.14
C LEU A 47 -5.02 21.75 -4.45
N GLN A 48 -6.06 22.00 -3.63
CA GLN A 48 -6.27 23.30 -2.96
C GLN A 48 -5.45 23.45 -1.69
N ASN A 49 -5.27 22.36 -0.94
CA ASN A 49 -4.68 22.42 0.40
C ASN A 49 -3.19 22.04 0.43
N CYS A 50 -2.61 21.63 -0.67
CA CYS A 50 -1.21 21.23 -0.72
C CYS A 50 -0.35 22.26 -1.42
N PHE A 51 0.56 22.88 -0.66
CA PHE A 51 1.58 23.79 -1.18
C PHE A 51 2.45 23.15 -2.26
N HIS A 52 2.51 21.83 -2.30
CA HIS A 52 3.21 21.01 -3.29
C HIS A 52 2.30 20.44 -4.38
N ALA A 53 1.17 21.08 -4.65
CA ALA A 53 0.28 20.70 -5.75
C ALA A 53 0.99 20.52 -7.11
N LYS A 54 2.18 21.11 -7.26
CA LYS A 54 3.04 20.90 -8.45
C LYS A 54 3.54 19.47 -8.59
N GLU A 55 3.72 18.73 -7.49
CA GLU A 55 4.14 17.33 -7.51
C GLU A 55 2.95 16.40 -7.82
N MET A 56 1.74 16.82 -7.47
CA MET A 56 0.51 16.12 -7.85
C MET A 56 0.08 16.37 -9.31
N THR A 57 0.66 17.36 -10.00
CA THR A 57 0.45 17.56 -11.44
C THR A 57 1.13 16.49 -12.28
N HIS A 58 1.63 15.44 -11.65
CA HIS A 58 2.13 14.28 -12.36
C HIS A 58 1.03 13.70 -13.26
N LYS A 59 1.48 13.16 -14.37
CA LYS A 59 0.84 12.27 -15.33
C LYS A 59 -0.37 11.50 -14.80
N ASN A 60 -0.31 11.14 -13.51
CA ASN A 60 -1.21 10.28 -12.80
C ASN A 60 -2.59 10.88 -12.52
N ILE A 61 -2.73 12.19 -12.25
CA ILE A 61 -4.07 12.76 -12.04
C ILE A 61 -4.85 12.75 -13.33
N GLN A 62 -4.21 13.10 -14.44
CA GLN A 62 -4.83 13.05 -15.76
C GLN A 62 -5.18 11.61 -16.13
N GLU A 63 -4.29 10.66 -15.88
CA GLU A 63 -4.52 9.24 -16.10
C GLU A 63 -5.62 8.69 -15.19
N ILE A 64 -5.64 9.05 -13.90
CA ILE A 64 -6.72 8.68 -12.97
C ILE A 64 -8.06 9.27 -13.42
N LEU A 65 -8.11 10.53 -13.84
CA LEU A 65 -9.33 11.16 -14.33
C LEU A 65 -9.80 10.50 -15.63
N GLN A 66 -8.89 10.22 -16.55
CA GLN A 66 -9.18 9.53 -17.80
C GLN A 66 -9.62 8.08 -17.57
N ASP A 67 -9.00 7.42 -16.63
CA ASP A 67 -9.36 6.08 -16.17
C ASP A 67 -10.74 6.06 -15.50
N MET A 68 -11.13 7.14 -14.81
CA MET A 68 -12.48 7.35 -14.28
C MET A 68 -13.53 7.47 -15.40
N GLU A 69 -13.22 8.13 -16.48
CA GLU A 69 -14.11 8.27 -17.64
C GLU A 69 -14.27 6.93 -18.37
N ASN A 70 -13.16 6.20 -18.52
CA ASN A 70 -13.10 4.96 -19.32
C ASN A 70 -13.70 3.73 -18.61
N THR A 71 -13.79 3.70 -17.30
CA THR A 71 -14.11 2.46 -16.56
C THR A 71 -15.52 2.36 -16.00
N ASN A 72 -16.52 3.15 -16.47
CA ASN A 72 -17.91 3.10 -15.95
C ASN A 72 -17.99 3.09 -14.42
N ARG A 73 -17.12 3.82 -13.73
CA ARG A 73 -16.96 3.71 -12.28
C ARG A 73 -18.15 4.26 -11.55
N LYS A 74 -18.60 3.51 -10.57
CA LYS A 74 -19.74 3.72 -9.72
C LYS A 74 -19.70 4.99 -8.86
N TYR A 75 -18.51 5.57 -8.67
CA TYR A 75 -18.26 6.62 -7.69
C TYR A 75 -18.49 8.02 -8.26
N LYS A 76 -19.75 8.50 -8.27
CA LYS A 76 -20.07 9.83 -8.81
C LYS A 76 -20.20 10.93 -7.75
N TYR A 77 -21.09 10.79 -6.79
CA TYR A 77 -21.41 11.86 -5.83
C TYR A 77 -21.13 11.52 -4.37
N ASN A 78 -21.23 10.25 -3.98
CA ASN A 78 -21.02 9.76 -2.63
C ASN A 78 -19.85 8.78 -2.56
N ALA A 79 -18.88 9.01 -3.38
CA ALA A 79 -17.77 8.09 -3.64
C ALA A 79 -17.12 7.51 -2.36
N VAL A 80 -16.94 8.34 -1.34
CA VAL A 80 -16.35 7.89 -0.06
C VAL A 80 -17.25 6.92 0.68
N ASN A 81 -18.57 7.20 0.71
CA ASN A 81 -19.54 6.32 1.37
C ASN A 81 -19.71 5.02 0.60
N GLU A 82 -19.83 5.11 -0.72
CA GLU A 82 -19.94 3.94 -1.59
C GLU A 82 -18.73 3.03 -1.49
N LEU A 83 -17.52 3.60 -1.45
CA LEU A 83 -16.29 2.84 -1.22
C LEU A 83 -16.28 2.16 0.15
N PHE A 84 -16.71 2.88 1.21
CA PHE A 84 -16.80 2.31 2.54
C PHE A 84 -17.76 1.13 2.58
N GLU A 85 -18.97 1.29 2.04
CA GLU A 85 -20.00 0.23 2.00
C GLU A 85 -19.51 -0.99 1.20
N GLU A 86 -18.87 -0.75 0.05
CA GLU A 86 -18.29 -1.83 -0.76
C GLU A 86 -17.17 -2.57 -0.01
N LEU A 87 -16.27 -1.86 0.66
CA LEU A 87 -15.20 -2.47 1.44
C LEU A 87 -15.76 -3.30 2.60
N ILE A 88 -16.75 -2.80 3.34
CA ILE A 88 -17.43 -3.55 4.43
C ILE A 88 -18.11 -4.80 3.89
N LYS A 89 -18.81 -4.68 2.76
CA LYS A 89 -19.44 -5.80 2.08
C LYS A 89 -18.43 -6.88 1.72
N ASP A 90 -17.33 -6.48 1.07
CA ASP A 90 -16.26 -7.40 0.66
C ASP A 90 -15.61 -8.11 1.85
N ILE A 91 -15.36 -7.39 2.93
CA ILE A 91 -14.82 -7.95 4.19
C ILE A 91 -15.77 -9.01 4.74
N THR A 92 -17.06 -8.70 4.78
CA THR A 92 -18.09 -9.56 5.37
C THR A 92 -18.33 -10.81 4.53
N GLU A 93 -18.58 -10.65 3.23
CA GLU A 93 -18.89 -11.74 2.31
C GLU A 93 -17.71 -12.71 2.14
N ASN A 94 -16.47 -12.20 2.19
CA ASN A 94 -15.27 -13.01 2.06
C ASN A 94 -14.68 -13.47 3.40
N ASN A 95 -15.33 -13.14 4.54
CA ASN A 95 -14.84 -13.41 5.90
C ASN A 95 -13.37 -12.98 6.10
N ILE A 96 -13.05 -11.77 5.67
CA ILE A 96 -11.71 -11.21 5.76
C ILE A 96 -11.46 -10.74 7.19
N LYS A 97 -10.26 -11.00 7.70
CA LYS A 97 -9.82 -10.61 9.05
C LYS A 97 -8.55 -9.78 9.04
N GLU A 98 -7.93 -9.59 7.89
CA GLU A 98 -6.64 -8.94 7.76
C GLU A 98 -6.63 -8.01 6.56
N ILE A 99 -6.23 -6.75 6.80
CA ILE A 99 -5.83 -5.79 5.77
C ILE A 99 -4.34 -5.54 5.93
N TRP A 100 -3.61 -5.63 4.84
CA TRP A 100 -2.20 -5.36 4.74
C TRP A 100 -1.97 -4.11 3.89
N SER A 101 -1.08 -3.23 4.31
CA SER A 101 -0.62 -2.09 3.54
C SER A 101 0.89 -1.95 3.66
N TYR A 102 1.51 -1.21 2.77
CA TYR A 102 2.97 -1.10 2.79
C TYR A 102 3.47 -0.28 3.96
N THR A 103 2.71 0.72 4.38
CA THR A 103 3.05 1.61 5.48
C THR A 103 1.83 1.92 6.38
N LEU A 104 2.11 2.45 7.57
CA LEU A 104 1.07 2.99 8.46
C LEU A 104 0.36 4.22 7.88
N PHE A 105 0.90 4.82 6.82
CA PHE A 105 0.31 5.97 6.13
C PHE A 105 -1.07 5.62 5.58
N ASP A 106 -1.23 4.44 4.98
CA ASP A 106 -2.47 3.98 4.37
C ASP A 106 -3.60 3.84 5.40
N ARG A 107 -3.30 3.23 6.55
CA ARG A 107 -4.26 3.16 7.66
C ARG A 107 -4.68 4.55 8.13
N ALA A 108 -3.73 5.47 8.31
CA ALA A 108 -4.03 6.84 8.71
C ALA A 108 -4.82 7.60 7.64
N GLY A 109 -4.54 7.32 6.36
CA GLY A 109 -5.28 7.86 5.22
C GLY A 109 -6.72 7.37 5.18
N LEU A 110 -6.96 6.08 5.38
CA LEU A 110 -8.33 5.54 5.48
C LEU A 110 -9.12 6.16 6.64
N LYS A 111 -8.47 6.38 7.79
CA LYS A 111 -9.09 7.06 8.93
C LYS A 111 -9.51 8.49 8.57
N ARG A 112 -8.65 9.25 7.87
CA ARG A 112 -9.01 10.59 7.37
C ARG A 112 -10.12 10.54 6.33
N LEU A 113 -10.12 9.53 5.47
CA LEU A 113 -11.10 9.37 4.40
C LEU A 113 -12.49 9.07 4.93
N PHE A 114 -12.60 8.09 5.81
CA PHE A 114 -13.89 7.59 6.31
C PHE A 114 -14.40 8.33 7.55
N GLY A 115 -13.54 9.04 8.28
CA GLY A 115 -13.83 9.62 9.58
C GLY A 115 -13.76 8.59 10.71
N GLU A 116 -13.74 9.08 11.96
CA GLU A 116 -13.51 8.26 13.15
C GLU A 116 -14.54 7.13 13.30
N ASP A 117 -15.83 7.45 13.17
CA ASP A 117 -16.92 6.48 13.42
C ASP A 117 -16.87 5.30 12.45
N LYS A 118 -16.77 5.57 11.15
CA LYS A 118 -16.68 4.52 10.13
C LYS A 118 -15.38 3.75 10.21
N PHE A 119 -14.29 4.42 10.54
CA PHE A 119 -13.01 3.75 10.69
C PHE A 119 -13.01 2.82 11.91
N THR A 120 -13.69 3.19 13.01
CA THR A 120 -13.89 2.33 14.17
C THR A 120 -14.68 1.06 13.82
N ILE A 121 -15.70 1.18 12.96
CA ILE A 121 -16.43 0.01 12.45
C ILE A 121 -15.47 -0.94 11.72
N LEU A 122 -14.61 -0.40 10.86
CA LEU A 122 -13.65 -1.17 10.10
C LEU A 122 -12.63 -1.87 11.02
N GLU A 123 -12.09 -1.16 12.02
CA GLU A 123 -11.14 -1.74 13.00
C GLU A 123 -11.75 -2.85 13.87
N ASN A 124 -13.05 -2.84 14.08
CA ASN A 124 -13.76 -3.91 14.79
C ASN A 124 -13.92 -5.19 13.93
N LEU A 125 -13.85 -5.08 12.63
CA LEU A 125 -14.01 -6.19 11.68
C LEU A 125 -12.68 -6.86 11.31
N VAL A 126 -11.62 -6.06 11.17
CA VAL A 126 -10.32 -6.48 10.65
C VAL A 126 -9.14 -5.93 11.45
N CYS A 127 -8.03 -6.65 11.39
CA CYS A 127 -6.74 -6.16 11.89
C CYS A 127 -5.94 -5.57 10.72
N PHE A 128 -5.33 -4.42 10.95
CA PHE A 128 -4.40 -3.79 10.02
C PHE A 128 -2.96 -4.22 10.29
N TYR A 129 -2.24 -4.58 9.26
CA TYR A 129 -0.85 -5.01 9.34
C TYR A 129 0.01 -4.32 8.29
N ASP A 130 1.25 -4.04 8.68
CA ASP A 130 2.24 -3.38 7.87
C ASP A 130 3.12 -4.42 7.14
N ILE A 131 3.29 -4.26 5.83
CA ILE A 131 4.11 -5.17 5.01
C ILE A 131 5.60 -4.97 5.30
N ILE A 132 6.07 -3.74 5.59
CA ILE A 132 7.49 -3.49 5.86
C ILE A 132 8.01 -4.33 7.03
N PRO A 133 7.39 -4.36 8.23
CA PRO A 133 7.80 -5.28 9.27
C PRO A 133 7.79 -6.74 8.83
N ALA A 134 6.75 -7.16 8.08
CA ALA A 134 6.66 -8.53 7.62
C ALA A 134 7.84 -8.94 6.73
N ILE A 135 8.28 -8.08 5.81
CA ILE A 135 9.43 -8.36 4.93
C ILE A 135 10.77 -8.25 5.65
N LEU A 136 10.95 -7.29 6.56
CA LEU A 136 12.19 -7.11 7.31
C LEU A 136 12.47 -8.26 8.26
N TYR A 137 11.45 -8.79 8.94
CA TYR A 137 11.59 -9.95 9.83
C TYR A 137 11.47 -11.30 9.12
N SER A 138 11.10 -11.32 7.84
CA SER A 138 11.23 -12.50 7.00
C SER A 138 12.70 -12.67 6.56
N LYS A 139 12.99 -13.78 5.93
CA LYS A 139 14.30 -13.97 5.27
C LYS A 139 14.33 -13.38 3.86
N LEU A 140 13.38 -12.51 3.50
CA LEU A 140 13.27 -11.93 2.18
C LEU A 140 14.38 -10.91 1.93
N LEU A 141 14.52 -9.94 2.85
CA LEU A 141 15.58 -8.95 2.79
C LEU A 141 16.79 -9.43 3.60
N THR A 142 17.88 -9.73 2.92
CA THR A 142 19.11 -10.27 3.48
C THR A 142 20.31 -9.39 3.12
N LYS A 143 21.53 -9.84 3.49
CA LYS A 143 22.79 -9.21 3.03
C LYS A 143 22.86 -9.08 1.50
N LYS A 144 22.17 -9.93 0.73
CA LYS A 144 22.09 -9.82 -0.74
C LYS A 144 21.31 -8.58 -1.16
N TYR A 145 20.18 -8.29 -0.49
CA TYR A 145 19.40 -7.08 -0.73
C TYR A 145 20.22 -5.81 -0.45
N ILE A 146 20.96 -5.80 0.65
CA ILE A 146 21.84 -4.68 1.00
C ILE A 146 22.90 -4.44 -0.07
N LYS A 147 23.55 -5.52 -0.54
CA LYS A 147 24.52 -5.44 -1.64
C LYS A 147 23.87 -4.92 -2.92
N PHE A 148 22.66 -5.38 -3.22
CA PHE A 148 21.86 -4.92 -4.36
C PHE A 148 21.60 -3.41 -4.27
N CYS A 149 21.09 -2.91 -3.14
CA CYS A 149 20.84 -1.49 -2.95
C CYS A 149 22.11 -0.64 -3.07
N LYS A 150 23.20 -1.06 -2.41
CA LYS A 150 24.48 -0.35 -2.49
C LYS A 150 25.05 -0.32 -3.92
N LYS A 151 24.95 -1.44 -4.65
CA LYS A 151 25.44 -1.54 -6.02
C LYS A 151 24.70 -0.62 -7.00
N ASN A 152 23.40 -0.41 -6.79
CA ASN A 152 22.53 0.33 -7.68
C ASN A 152 22.15 1.74 -7.14
N ASP A 153 22.81 2.18 -6.07
CA ASP A 153 22.55 3.47 -5.40
C ASP A 153 21.10 3.67 -4.93
N PHE A 154 20.45 2.56 -4.54
CA PHE A 154 19.09 2.60 -3.97
C PHE A 154 19.15 2.92 -2.47
N LEU A 155 19.56 4.15 -2.17
CA LEU A 155 19.68 4.66 -0.81
C LEU A 155 18.66 5.77 -0.56
N THR A 156 18.31 5.98 0.70
CA THR A 156 17.54 7.16 1.11
C THR A 156 18.42 8.40 1.08
N ALA A 157 17.83 9.60 1.15
CA ALA A 157 18.58 10.85 1.25
C ALA A 157 19.56 10.88 2.44
N GLY A 158 19.29 10.11 3.51
CA GLY A 158 20.18 9.94 4.65
C GLY A 158 21.22 8.81 4.50
N GLY A 159 21.39 8.24 3.31
CA GLY A 159 22.36 7.16 3.02
C GLY A 159 21.96 5.77 3.53
N ASN A 160 20.73 5.60 4.04
CA ASN A 160 20.25 4.29 4.49
C ASN A 160 19.71 3.46 3.32
N ILE A 161 19.69 2.14 3.50
CA ILE A 161 19.12 1.20 2.54
C ILE A 161 17.63 1.52 2.34
N SER A 162 17.20 1.71 1.09
CA SER A 162 15.80 1.95 0.77
C SER A 162 14.96 0.69 1.01
N THR A 163 13.75 0.88 1.53
CA THR A 163 12.73 -0.19 1.67
C THR A 163 11.44 0.18 0.95
N LYS A 164 11.50 1.10 -0.03
CA LYS A 164 10.35 1.42 -0.89
C LYS A 164 9.88 0.16 -1.62
N ALA A 165 8.57 0.03 -1.83
CA ALA A 165 7.97 -1.12 -2.51
C ALA A 165 8.61 -1.35 -3.88
N GLU A 166 8.75 -0.29 -4.67
CA GLU A 166 9.41 -0.30 -5.97
C GLU A 166 10.82 -0.94 -5.92
N ILE A 167 11.65 -0.54 -4.96
CA ILE A 167 13.03 -1.05 -4.85
C ILE A 167 13.05 -2.51 -4.41
N VAL A 168 12.17 -2.90 -3.49
CA VAL A 168 12.01 -4.29 -3.08
C VAL A 168 11.51 -5.13 -4.26
N TYR A 169 10.56 -4.62 -5.03
CA TYR A 169 10.05 -5.30 -6.22
C TYR A 169 11.13 -5.48 -7.29
N ARG A 170 11.93 -4.44 -7.59
CA ARG A 170 13.10 -4.53 -8.49
C ARG A 170 14.07 -5.63 -8.07
N TYR A 171 14.36 -5.72 -6.76
CA TYR A 171 15.21 -6.77 -6.21
C TYR A 171 14.64 -8.18 -6.42
N LEU A 172 13.35 -8.35 -6.16
CA LEU A 172 12.70 -9.65 -6.22
C LEU A 172 12.50 -10.17 -7.64
N THR A 173 12.26 -9.26 -8.59
CA THR A 173 12.00 -9.59 -9.99
C THR A 173 13.26 -9.54 -10.87
N GLY A 174 14.28 -8.79 -10.45
CA GLY A 174 15.46 -8.50 -11.27
C GLY A 174 15.23 -7.41 -12.33
N ILE A 175 14.04 -6.77 -12.36
CA ILE A 175 13.70 -5.72 -13.33
C ILE A 175 14.17 -4.37 -12.78
N LEU A 176 15.40 -3.97 -13.11
CA LEU A 176 16.03 -2.77 -12.53
C LEU A 176 15.39 -1.45 -12.93
N ASN A 177 14.80 -1.38 -14.10
CA ASN A 177 14.15 -0.18 -14.64
C ASN A 177 12.64 -0.16 -14.43
N PHE A 178 12.13 -0.99 -13.51
CA PHE A 178 10.72 -0.95 -13.14
C PHE A 178 10.42 0.39 -12.45
N GLU A 179 9.31 1.02 -12.80
CA GLU A 179 8.77 2.23 -12.18
C GLU A 179 7.33 1.98 -11.73
N GLU A 180 7.00 2.46 -10.53
CA GLU A 180 5.61 2.42 -10.03
C GLU A 180 4.74 3.39 -10.83
N GLU A 181 3.50 2.98 -11.10
CA GLU A 181 2.52 3.84 -11.78
C GLU A 181 1.89 4.87 -10.86
N HIS A 182 2.09 4.71 -9.55
CA HIS A 182 1.49 5.54 -8.49
C HIS A 182 -0.03 5.65 -8.60
N THR A 183 -0.67 4.49 -8.77
CA THR A 183 -2.11 4.33 -8.61
C THR A 183 -2.38 3.24 -7.58
N GLY A 184 -3.33 3.47 -6.69
CA GLY A 184 -3.57 2.56 -5.58
C GLY A 184 -3.72 1.09 -5.99
N LEU A 185 -4.33 0.78 -7.14
CA LEU A 185 -4.46 -0.61 -7.58
C LEU A 185 -3.15 -1.16 -8.17
N SER A 186 -2.40 -0.38 -8.94
CA SER A 186 -1.11 -0.85 -9.48
C SER A 186 -0.12 -1.14 -8.35
N ASP A 187 -0.08 -0.25 -7.35
CA ASP A 187 0.81 -0.37 -6.22
C ASP A 187 0.38 -1.52 -5.29
N CYS A 188 -0.92 -1.75 -5.11
CA CYS A 188 -1.44 -2.97 -4.47
C CYS A 188 -0.94 -4.27 -5.13
N LYS A 189 -0.80 -4.31 -6.45
CA LYS A 189 -0.29 -5.51 -7.15
C LYS A 189 1.16 -5.80 -6.81
N ILE A 190 1.96 -4.76 -6.72
CA ILE A 190 3.37 -4.83 -6.33
C ILE A 190 3.48 -5.29 -4.87
N GLU A 191 2.73 -4.66 -3.98
CA GLU A 191 2.70 -4.95 -2.56
C GLU A 191 2.19 -6.37 -2.27
N TYR A 192 1.13 -6.79 -2.97
CA TYR A 192 0.62 -8.16 -2.88
C TYR A 192 1.69 -9.17 -3.30
N TYR A 193 2.40 -8.91 -4.40
CA TYR A 193 3.52 -9.76 -4.82
C TYR A 193 4.60 -9.84 -3.75
N ILE A 194 5.03 -8.71 -3.19
CA ILE A 194 6.05 -8.64 -2.14
C ILE A 194 5.61 -9.42 -0.89
N LEU A 195 4.35 -9.21 -0.45
CA LEU A 195 3.79 -9.90 0.69
C LEU A 195 3.75 -11.42 0.47
N LEU A 196 3.37 -11.88 -0.72
CA LEU A 196 3.39 -13.30 -1.07
C LEU A 196 4.81 -13.89 -1.00
N GLN A 197 5.82 -13.15 -1.48
CA GLN A 197 7.22 -13.64 -1.35
C GLN A 197 7.62 -13.74 0.12
N ALA A 198 7.25 -12.77 0.97
CA ALA A 198 7.49 -12.85 2.40
C ALA A 198 6.78 -14.06 3.05
N MET A 199 5.52 -14.31 2.67
CA MET A 199 4.76 -15.48 3.16
C MET A 199 5.39 -16.82 2.77
N ARG A 200 6.05 -16.90 1.62
CA ARG A 200 6.78 -18.11 1.16
C ARG A 200 8.05 -18.35 1.96
N THR A 201 8.68 -17.32 2.50
CA THR A 201 9.93 -17.45 3.26
C THR A 201 9.70 -17.84 4.72
N LYS A 202 8.53 -17.55 5.29
CA LYS A 202 8.21 -17.81 6.69
C LYS A 202 6.78 -18.31 6.85
N LYS A 203 6.58 -19.33 7.70
CA LYS A 203 5.25 -19.85 8.03
C LYS A 203 4.38 -18.83 8.79
N LYS A 204 5.00 -17.98 9.60
CA LYS A 204 4.33 -16.95 10.40
C LYS A 204 5.05 -15.61 10.19
N LEU A 205 4.35 -14.66 9.59
CA LEU A 205 4.85 -13.31 9.42
C LEU A 205 4.80 -12.54 10.74
N HIS A 206 5.66 -11.55 10.83
CA HIS A 206 5.60 -10.55 11.88
C HIS A 206 4.39 -9.64 11.62
N LYS A 207 3.54 -9.47 12.64
CA LYS A 207 2.26 -8.77 12.55
C LYS A 207 2.16 -7.58 13.52
N GLU A 208 3.28 -7.14 14.05
CA GLU A 208 3.31 -5.96 14.90
C GLU A 208 3.41 -4.69 14.06
N ASN A 209 2.61 -3.70 14.40
CA ASN A 209 2.71 -2.36 13.83
C ASN A 209 3.87 -1.62 14.51
N VAL A 210 5.08 -1.92 14.10
CA VAL A 210 6.29 -1.29 14.62
C VAL A 210 6.75 -0.22 13.63
N CYS A 211 7.22 0.91 14.14
CA CYS A 211 7.76 1.98 13.31
C CYS A 211 8.88 1.45 12.40
N ALA A 212 8.66 1.51 11.10
CA ALA A 212 9.52 0.87 10.07
C ALA A 212 11.00 1.28 10.19
N TRP A 213 11.32 2.55 10.53
CA TRP A 213 12.70 3.00 10.67
C TRP A 213 13.43 2.36 11.87
N ARG A 214 12.71 2.05 12.96
CA ARG A 214 13.31 1.34 14.12
C ARG A 214 13.69 -0.09 13.75
N ILE A 215 12.85 -0.73 12.95
CA ILE A 215 13.11 -2.08 12.45
C ILE A 215 14.28 -2.07 11.50
N LEU A 216 14.33 -1.10 10.58
CA LEU A 216 15.42 -0.96 9.63
C LEU A 216 16.75 -0.72 10.36
N LYS A 217 16.78 0.17 11.37
CA LYS A 217 17.95 0.38 12.20
C LYS A 217 18.41 -0.93 12.84
N LYS A 218 17.51 -1.66 13.50
CA LYS A 218 17.82 -2.96 14.10
C LYS A 218 18.29 -3.99 13.06
N PHE A 219 17.69 -4.00 11.88
CA PHE A 219 18.11 -4.86 10.79
C PHE A 219 19.54 -4.55 10.32
N CYS A 220 19.89 -3.28 10.19
CA CYS A 220 21.25 -2.84 9.85
C CYS A 220 22.25 -3.24 10.95
N GLU A 221 21.93 -2.99 12.22
CA GLU A 221 22.74 -3.40 13.37
C GLU A 221 22.98 -4.91 13.42
N MET A 222 21.94 -5.72 13.22
CA MET A 222 22.02 -7.19 13.17
C MET A 222 22.86 -7.72 12.01
N ASN A 223 23.08 -6.94 10.98
CA ASN A 223 23.87 -7.31 9.80
C ASN A 223 25.23 -6.60 9.74
N ASN A 224 25.62 -5.85 10.78
CA ASN A 224 26.85 -5.05 10.87
C ASN A 224 27.02 -4.10 9.65
N ILE A 225 26.01 -3.25 9.43
CA ILE A 225 25.96 -2.33 8.28
C ILE A 225 25.76 -0.92 8.78
#